data_069afbd49002927c2893ea12cfeceda9
#
_entry.id   069afbd49002927c2893ea12cfeceda9
#
_cell.length_a   1.000
_cell.length_b   1.000
_cell.length_c   1.000
_cell.angle_alpha   90.00
_cell.angle_beta   90.00
_cell.angle_gamma   90.00
#
_symmetry.space_group_name_H-M   'P 1'
#
loop_
_entity.id
_entity.type
_entity.pdbx_description
1 polymer ?
#
loop_
_entity_poly.entity_id
_entity_poly.type
_entity_poly.pdbx_seq_one_letter_code
_entity_poly.pdbx_strand_id
1 'polypeptide(L)'
;MDSNSAGAITAWPALEWEQQWWTSSAQRSWRVGDEDPGRSSYRAAVPASIAALSPALHSETLDDADEAARELSRLDAELGAGVIGFAPVLLRSEASSSSQIENLTASARSVFSAELGAHSGRNAELIVANTRAMSAALNLAEEISATSIMRMHAVLLADQPRHTPGQWRQEPVWIGTRADSPVDAEYVAPRFERIPDLIDDLTAFTVRRDLPPLVLVALSHAQFETIHPFTDGNGRTGRALAQSVLRYRGVTRTVAVPVSAGLLSDVAGYHRALTSYREG
;
A
#
# COMPACT_ATOMS: atom_id res chain seq x y z
N MET A 1 -4.04 39.87 -17.51
CA MET A 1 -4.34 39.94 -16.07
C MET A 1 -4.82 38.57 -15.67
N ASP A 2 -3.89 37.66 -15.44
CA ASP A 2 -4.23 36.30 -15.03
C ASP A 2 -3.66 36.09 -13.64
N SER A 3 -4.58 36.03 -12.70
CA SER A 3 -4.34 35.78 -11.30
C SER A 3 -3.80 34.37 -11.12
N ASN A 4 -2.52 34.28 -10.88
CA ASN A 4 -1.82 33.11 -10.39
C ASN A 4 -2.45 32.71 -9.04
N SER A 5 -3.36 31.75 -9.05
CA SER A 5 -3.84 31.10 -7.83
C SER A 5 -2.75 30.13 -7.37
N ALA A 6 -1.72 30.66 -6.70
CA ALA A 6 -0.88 29.84 -5.86
C ALA A 6 -1.79 29.16 -4.85
N GLY A 7 -1.96 27.84 -4.94
CA GLY A 7 -2.75 27.06 -4.01
C GLY A 7 -2.29 27.36 -2.58
N ALA A 8 -3.24 27.69 -1.72
CA ALA A 8 -2.94 27.94 -0.31
C ALA A 8 -2.22 26.71 0.25
N ILE A 9 -1.06 26.93 0.87
CA ILE A 9 -0.34 25.93 1.65
C ILE A 9 -1.28 25.53 2.79
N THR A 10 -1.93 24.39 2.64
CA THR A 10 -2.86 23.86 3.65
C THR A 10 -2.15 22.76 4.42
N ALA A 11 -2.35 22.75 5.74
CA ALA A 11 -1.97 21.59 6.55
C ALA A 11 -2.59 20.32 5.95
N TRP A 12 -1.86 19.19 6.02
CA TRP A 12 -2.39 17.92 5.53
C TRP A 12 -3.61 17.53 6.37
N PRO A 13 -4.73 17.09 5.76
CA PRO A 13 -5.95 16.83 6.52
C PRO A 13 -5.81 15.55 7.35
N ALA A 14 -6.11 15.65 8.64
CA ALA A 14 -6.29 14.50 9.50
C ALA A 14 -7.50 13.67 9.06
N LEU A 15 -7.53 12.39 9.49
CA LEU A 15 -8.70 11.55 9.28
C LEU A 15 -9.93 12.08 10.03
N GLU A 16 -11.06 12.05 9.34
CA GLU A 16 -12.35 12.08 9.99
C GLU A 16 -12.80 10.65 10.36
N TRP A 17 -13.84 10.55 11.19
CA TRP A 17 -14.33 9.29 11.70
C TRP A 17 -15.84 9.24 11.62
N GLU A 18 -16.38 8.10 11.13
CA GLU A 18 -17.82 7.84 11.13
C GLU A 18 -18.16 6.66 12.04
N GLN A 19 -19.27 6.81 12.77
CA GLN A 19 -19.74 5.75 13.66
C GLN A 19 -20.42 4.63 12.85
N GLN A 20 -20.04 3.41 13.17
CA GLN A 20 -20.58 2.17 12.58
C GLN A 20 -21.04 1.21 13.67
N TRP A 21 -21.80 0.21 13.28
CA TRP A 21 -22.32 -0.78 14.19
C TRP A 21 -21.83 -2.17 13.82
N TRP A 22 -21.39 -2.90 14.82
CA TRP A 22 -20.95 -4.27 14.70
C TRP A 22 -21.90 -5.20 15.43
N THR A 23 -22.32 -6.30 14.78
CA THR A 23 -23.10 -7.39 15.40
C THR A 23 -22.24 -8.64 15.38
N SER A 24 -21.86 -9.13 16.56
CA SER A 24 -21.05 -10.35 16.67
C SER A 24 -21.85 -11.58 16.28
N SER A 25 -21.29 -12.41 15.38
CA SER A 25 -21.89 -13.69 15.03
C SER A 25 -21.86 -14.72 16.16
N ALA A 26 -20.98 -14.51 17.16
CA ALA A 26 -20.83 -15.43 18.30
C ALA A 26 -21.89 -15.24 19.39
N GLN A 27 -22.66 -14.15 19.38
CA GLN A 27 -23.65 -13.83 20.40
C GLN A 27 -25.11 -14.21 20.06
N ARG A 28 -25.32 -15.14 19.15
CA ARG A 28 -26.68 -15.69 18.90
C ARG A 28 -27.15 -16.68 19.97
N SER A 29 -26.80 -16.53 21.23
CA SER A 29 -27.35 -17.25 22.34
C SER A 29 -28.47 -16.40 22.97
N TRP A 30 -29.71 -16.67 22.59
CA TRP A 30 -30.91 -15.96 23.00
C TRP A 30 -31.20 -16.10 24.48
N ARG A 31 -31.29 -14.97 25.20
CA ARG A 31 -32.21 -14.85 26.33
C ARG A 31 -33.27 -13.83 25.97
N VAL A 32 -34.52 -14.26 26.05
CA VAL A 32 -35.71 -13.44 25.79
C VAL A 32 -35.80 -12.37 26.88
N GLY A 33 -35.66 -11.08 26.50
CA GLY A 33 -35.96 -9.98 27.42
C GLY A 33 -34.96 -8.81 27.48
N ASP A 34 -33.79 -8.89 26.86
CA ASP A 34 -32.81 -7.77 26.85
C ASP A 34 -32.86 -7.00 25.52
N GLU A 35 -32.81 -5.68 25.60
CA GLU A 35 -32.55 -4.81 24.46
C GLU A 35 -31.24 -5.24 23.81
N ASP A 36 -31.23 -5.61 22.55
CA ASP A 36 -30.21 -6.18 21.67
C ASP A 36 -28.74 -6.13 22.23
N PRO A 37 -28.32 -7.10 23.07
CA PRO A 37 -27.03 -7.07 23.77
C PRO A 37 -25.82 -7.37 22.86
N GLY A 38 -26.06 -7.55 21.56
CA GLY A 38 -25.04 -7.94 20.58
C GLY A 38 -24.55 -6.82 19.66
N ARG A 39 -25.08 -5.60 19.77
CA ARG A 39 -24.73 -4.48 18.89
C ARG A 39 -23.79 -3.52 19.59
N SER A 40 -22.54 -3.49 19.16
CA SER A 40 -21.54 -2.54 19.66
C SER A 40 -21.18 -1.53 18.58
N SER A 41 -20.85 -0.30 18.97
CA SER A 41 -20.40 0.72 18.03
C SER A 41 -18.88 0.71 17.87
N TYR A 42 -18.40 1.07 16.68
CA TYR A 42 -17.00 1.34 16.39
C TYR A 42 -16.89 2.55 15.48
N ARG A 43 -15.69 3.10 15.30
CA ARG A 43 -15.44 4.21 14.38
C ARG A 43 -14.63 3.72 13.19
N ALA A 44 -15.14 3.96 11.97
CA ALA A 44 -14.41 3.72 10.73
C ALA A 44 -13.78 5.03 10.24
N ALA A 45 -12.59 4.94 9.66
CA ALA A 45 -11.89 6.09 9.11
C ALA A 45 -12.62 6.67 7.89
N VAL A 46 -12.51 7.99 7.72
CA VAL A 46 -12.97 8.71 6.54
C VAL A 46 -11.80 9.54 6.03
N PRO A 47 -10.97 8.99 5.12
CA PRO A 47 -9.86 9.72 4.52
C PRO A 47 -10.37 10.88 3.66
N ALA A 48 -9.62 11.98 3.67
CA ALA A 48 -9.88 13.08 2.75
C ALA A 48 -9.56 12.69 1.31
N SER A 49 -10.21 13.35 0.35
CA SER A 49 -9.80 13.34 -1.05
C SER A 49 -8.48 14.11 -1.20
N ILE A 50 -7.49 13.50 -1.84
CA ILE A 50 -6.14 14.06 -1.95
C ILE A 50 -5.74 14.48 -3.37
N ALA A 51 -6.54 14.15 -4.39
CA ALA A 51 -6.20 14.38 -5.80
C ALA A 51 -5.73 15.81 -6.09
N ALA A 52 -6.33 16.81 -5.44
CA ALA A 52 -6.01 18.22 -5.63
C ALA A 52 -5.13 18.81 -4.50
N LEU A 53 -4.79 18.05 -3.47
CA LEU A 53 -4.03 18.56 -2.32
C LEU A 53 -2.54 18.66 -2.64
N SER A 54 -1.91 19.70 -2.10
CA SER A 54 -0.45 19.88 -2.14
C SER A 54 0.06 20.02 -0.71
N PRO A 55 0.99 19.14 -0.27
CA PRO A 55 1.49 19.18 1.09
C PRO A 55 2.35 20.41 1.33
N ALA A 56 2.27 20.97 2.53
CA ALA A 56 3.19 21.98 3.01
C ALA A 56 4.43 21.27 3.59
N LEU A 57 5.52 21.23 2.83
CA LEU A 57 6.75 20.57 3.26
C LEU A 57 7.85 21.61 3.50
N HIS A 58 8.71 21.35 4.49
CA HIS A 58 9.92 22.11 4.71
C HIS A 58 10.88 21.95 3.53
N SER A 59 11.66 23.00 3.22
CA SER A 59 12.64 22.96 2.14
C SER A 59 13.66 21.83 2.29
N GLU A 60 14.11 21.55 3.52
CA GLU A 60 15.01 20.44 3.83
C GLU A 60 14.42 19.08 3.38
N THR A 61 13.14 18.82 3.69
CA THR A 61 12.46 17.59 3.25
C THR A 61 12.34 17.49 1.74
N LEU A 62 12.13 18.62 1.06
CA LEU A 62 12.08 18.68 -0.40
C LEU A 62 13.45 18.42 -1.01
N ASP A 63 14.51 19.02 -0.45
CA ASP A 63 15.88 18.81 -0.88
C ASP A 63 16.33 17.35 -0.70
N ASP A 64 16.01 16.73 0.45
CA ASP A 64 16.26 15.31 0.72
C ASP A 64 15.51 14.39 -0.26
N ALA A 65 14.23 14.70 -0.54
CA ALA A 65 13.43 13.92 -1.50
C ALA A 65 14.00 14.01 -2.93
N ASP A 66 14.47 15.20 -3.34
CA ASP A 66 15.07 15.40 -4.65
C ASP A 66 16.45 14.74 -4.76
N GLU A 67 17.26 14.77 -3.69
CA GLU A 67 18.55 14.08 -3.65
C GLU A 67 18.35 12.57 -3.74
N ALA A 68 17.45 12.00 -2.91
CA ALA A 68 17.15 10.58 -2.95
C ALA A 68 16.58 10.14 -4.30
N ALA A 69 15.73 10.94 -4.96
CA ALA A 69 15.23 10.65 -6.30
C ALA A 69 16.36 10.59 -7.34
N ARG A 70 17.34 11.51 -7.27
CA ARG A 70 18.53 11.50 -8.13
C ARG A 70 19.38 10.26 -7.90
N GLU A 71 19.60 9.86 -6.63
CA GLU A 71 20.37 8.67 -6.30
C GLU A 71 19.69 7.38 -6.82
N LEU A 72 18.36 7.27 -6.66
CA LEU A 72 17.60 6.15 -7.22
C LEU A 72 17.70 6.08 -8.75
N SER A 73 17.61 7.24 -9.42
CA SER A 73 17.74 7.30 -10.89
C SER A 73 19.17 6.96 -11.36
N ARG A 74 20.19 7.37 -10.59
CA ARG A 74 21.58 6.99 -10.87
C ARG A 74 21.78 5.48 -10.72
N LEU A 75 21.28 4.89 -9.62
CA LEU A 75 21.33 3.45 -9.38
C LEU A 75 20.64 2.67 -10.52
N ASP A 76 19.45 3.10 -10.94
CA ASP A 76 18.72 2.48 -12.05
C ASP A 76 19.53 2.53 -13.36
N ALA A 77 20.17 3.66 -13.66
CA ALA A 77 20.97 3.82 -14.87
C ALA A 77 22.25 2.96 -14.84
N GLU A 78 22.96 2.92 -13.70
CA GLU A 78 24.18 2.12 -13.54
C GLU A 78 23.90 0.63 -13.66
N LEU A 79 22.84 0.15 -12.99
CA LEU A 79 22.48 -1.29 -13.00
C LEU A 79 21.77 -1.70 -14.28
N GLY A 80 21.04 -0.81 -14.91
CA GLY A 80 20.34 -1.06 -16.18
C GLY A 80 21.29 -1.15 -17.37
N ALA A 81 22.38 -0.37 -17.37
CA ALA A 81 23.34 -0.32 -18.46
C ALA A 81 24.47 -1.36 -18.37
N GLY A 82 24.78 -1.84 -17.17
CA GLY A 82 26.06 -2.51 -16.91
C GLY A 82 26.00 -4.02 -16.77
N VAL A 83 24.89 -4.63 -16.35
CA VAL A 83 24.88 -6.06 -15.98
C VAL A 83 23.57 -6.73 -16.41
N ILE A 84 23.63 -7.45 -17.50
CA ILE A 84 22.56 -8.37 -17.93
C ILE A 84 22.31 -9.37 -16.78
N GLY A 85 21.13 -9.26 -16.12
CA GLY A 85 20.72 -10.19 -15.06
C GLY A 85 20.52 -9.60 -13.66
N PHE A 86 20.90 -8.34 -13.40
CA PHE A 86 20.68 -7.72 -12.07
C PHE A 86 19.21 -7.36 -11.79
N ALA A 87 18.46 -6.92 -12.78
CA ALA A 87 17.07 -6.54 -12.61
C ALA A 87 16.19 -7.63 -11.95
N PRO A 88 16.28 -8.92 -12.33
CA PRO A 88 15.54 -9.98 -11.65
C PRO A 88 16.00 -10.21 -10.19
N VAL A 89 17.28 -9.99 -9.88
CA VAL A 89 17.80 -10.14 -8.50
C VAL A 89 17.25 -9.03 -7.61
N LEU A 90 17.26 -7.78 -8.09
CA LEU A 90 16.70 -6.64 -7.37
C LEU A 90 15.20 -6.78 -7.16
N LEU A 91 14.47 -7.22 -8.17
CA LEU A 91 13.04 -7.47 -8.07
C LEU A 91 12.72 -8.53 -6.99
N ARG A 92 13.48 -9.63 -6.93
CA ARG A 92 13.32 -10.63 -5.88
C ARG A 92 13.70 -10.10 -4.50
N SER A 93 14.77 -9.32 -4.42
CA SER A 93 15.20 -8.69 -3.16
C SER A 93 14.11 -7.75 -2.63
N GLU A 94 13.55 -6.91 -3.48
CA GLU A 94 12.45 -6.01 -3.13
C GLU A 94 11.21 -6.78 -2.68
N ALA A 95 10.79 -7.80 -3.43
CA ALA A 95 9.66 -8.66 -3.08
C ALA A 95 9.87 -9.43 -1.77
N SER A 96 11.09 -9.91 -1.53
CA SER A 96 11.46 -10.56 -0.26
C SER A 96 11.39 -9.59 0.91
N SER A 97 11.99 -8.41 0.81
CA SER A 97 11.98 -7.40 1.86
C SER A 97 10.55 -6.91 2.14
N SER A 98 9.77 -6.68 1.08
CA SER A 98 8.34 -6.36 1.19
C SER A 98 7.55 -7.44 1.93
N SER A 99 7.85 -8.71 1.70
CA SER A 99 7.19 -9.83 2.39
C SER A 99 7.66 -9.94 3.84
N GLN A 100 8.92 -9.61 4.15
CA GLN A 100 9.46 -9.64 5.51
C GLN A 100 8.81 -8.59 6.41
N ILE A 101 8.43 -7.42 5.89
CA ILE A 101 7.63 -6.42 6.63
C ILE A 101 6.31 -7.05 7.14
N GLU A 102 5.75 -7.98 6.38
CA GLU A 102 4.53 -8.75 6.74
C GLU A 102 4.85 -10.05 7.51
N ASN A 103 6.05 -10.18 8.08
CA ASN A 103 6.51 -11.36 8.79
C ASN A 103 6.56 -12.65 7.93
N LEU A 104 6.60 -12.54 6.61
CA LEU A 104 6.75 -13.67 5.69
C LEU A 104 8.23 -13.84 5.34
N THR A 105 8.88 -14.85 5.92
CA THR A 105 10.30 -15.13 5.70
C THR A 105 10.51 -16.51 5.10
N ALA A 106 11.45 -16.62 4.18
CA ALA A 106 11.93 -17.90 3.62
C ALA A 106 13.41 -17.78 3.21
N SER A 107 14.11 -18.91 3.14
CA SER A 107 15.49 -18.92 2.63
C SER A 107 15.50 -18.64 1.11
N ALA A 108 16.56 -18.00 0.61
CA ALA A 108 16.75 -17.79 -0.83
C ALA A 108 16.62 -19.11 -1.61
N ARG A 109 17.17 -20.21 -1.08
CA ARG A 109 17.07 -21.55 -1.68
C ARG A 109 15.60 -21.98 -1.83
N SER A 110 14.77 -21.78 -0.78
CA SER A 110 13.35 -22.13 -0.83
C SER A 110 12.59 -21.28 -1.86
N VAL A 111 12.88 -19.96 -1.92
CA VAL A 111 12.28 -19.06 -2.90
C VAL A 111 12.64 -19.49 -4.33
N PHE A 112 13.91 -19.75 -4.63
CA PHE A 112 14.32 -20.24 -5.96
C PHE A 112 13.70 -21.60 -6.30
N SER A 113 13.59 -22.51 -5.33
CA SER A 113 12.92 -23.80 -5.55
C SER A 113 11.45 -23.62 -5.89
N ALA A 114 10.74 -22.71 -5.18
CA ALA A 114 9.34 -22.38 -5.45
C ALA A 114 9.16 -21.74 -6.84
N GLU A 115 10.08 -20.86 -7.28
CA GLU A 115 10.07 -20.29 -8.64
C GLU A 115 10.14 -21.35 -9.73
N LEU A 116 10.90 -22.43 -9.46
CA LEU A 116 11.03 -23.59 -10.37
C LEU A 116 9.88 -24.59 -10.26
N GLY A 117 8.84 -24.29 -9.48
CA GLY A 117 7.64 -25.12 -9.31
C GLY A 117 7.82 -26.26 -8.30
N ALA A 118 8.92 -26.29 -7.52
CA ALA A 118 9.07 -27.24 -6.43
C ALA A 118 8.28 -26.78 -5.20
N HIS A 119 7.64 -27.71 -4.50
CA HIS A 119 7.00 -27.40 -3.22
C HIS A 119 8.04 -27.06 -2.16
N SER A 120 8.10 -25.80 -1.74
CA SER A 120 9.19 -25.23 -0.94
C SER A 120 8.71 -24.55 0.35
N GLY A 121 7.45 -24.77 0.70
CA GLY A 121 6.80 -24.19 1.85
C GLY A 121 6.06 -22.88 1.54
N ARG A 122 4.99 -22.67 2.29
CA ARG A 122 4.01 -21.60 2.06
C ARG A 122 4.63 -20.20 1.94
N ASN A 123 5.54 -19.83 2.84
CA ASN A 123 6.15 -18.49 2.79
C ASN A 123 6.96 -18.27 1.52
N ALA A 124 7.69 -19.28 1.04
CA ALA A 124 8.44 -19.18 -0.21
C ALA A 124 7.52 -18.96 -1.41
N GLU A 125 6.41 -19.69 -1.47
CA GLU A 125 5.40 -19.54 -2.51
C GLU A 125 4.75 -18.15 -2.47
N LEU A 126 4.47 -17.60 -1.28
CA LEU A 126 3.94 -16.25 -1.10
C LEU A 126 4.94 -15.16 -1.53
N ILE A 127 6.25 -15.36 -1.29
CA ILE A 127 7.30 -14.43 -1.74
C ILE A 127 7.40 -14.47 -3.27
N VAL A 128 7.31 -15.63 -3.89
CA VAL A 128 7.29 -15.77 -5.37
C VAL A 128 6.06 -15.08 -5.95
N ALA A 129 4.88 -15.24 -5.33
CA ALA A 129 3.68 -14.53 -5.74
C ALA A 129 3.87 -13.01 -5.65
N ASN A 130 4.53 -12.50 -4.59
CA ASN A 130 4.86 -11.08 -4.47
C ASN A 130 5.85 -10.61 -5.55
N THR A 131 6.86 -11.43 -5.92
CA THR A 131 7.76 -11.13 -7.03
C THR A 131 6.98 -10.96 -8.35
N ARG A 132 6.02 -11.84 -8.61
CA ARG A 132 5.14 -11.76 -9.79
C ARG A 132 4.25 -10.50 -9.74
N ALA A 133 3.70 -10.17 -8.57
CA ALA A 133 2.89 -8.95 -8.40
C ALA A 133 3.69 -7.68 -8.65
N MET A 134 4.92 -7.59 -8.15
CA MET A 134 5.82 -6.47 -8.43
C MET A 134 6.21 -6.39 -9.91
N SER A 135 6.46 -7.53 -10.57
CA SER A 135 6.67 -7.56 -12.01
C SER A 135 5.45 -7.05 -12.78
N ALA A 136 4.25 -7.47 -12.38
CA ALA A 136 3.01 -6.96 -12.97
C ALA A 136 2.86 -5.44 -12.74
N ALA A 137 3.19 -4.94 -11.55
CA ALA A 137 3.16 -3.52 -11.23
C ALA A 137 4.07 -2.70 -12.14
N LEU A 138 5.30 -3.15 -12.36
CA LEU A 138 6.24 -2.49 -13.26
C LEU A 138 5.76 -2.49 -14.73
N ASN A 139 5.10 -3.57 -15.17
CA ASN A 139 4.54 -3.65 -16.52
C ASN A 139 3.26 -2.82 -16.70
N LEU A 140 2.55 -2.50 -15.63
CA LEU A 140 1.33 -1.69 -15.63
C LEU A 140 1.59 -0.22 -15.27
N ALA A 141 2.85 0.17 -15.07
CA ALA A 141 3.23 1.50 -14.60
C ALA A 141 2.89 2.64 -15.58
N GLU A 142 2.65 2.36 -16.85
CA GLU A 142 2.24 3.38 -17.82
C GLU A 142 0.79 3.85 -17.59
N GLU A 143 -0.05 3.01 -16.97
CA GLU A 143 -1.46 3.28 -16.69
C GLU A 143 -1.79 2.88 -15.26
N ILE A 144 -1.59 3.81 -14.30
CA ILE A 144 -1.99 3.61 -12.91
C ILE A 144 -3.48 3.89 -12.79
N SER A 145 -4.26 2.86 -12.47
CA SER A 145 -5.73 2.90 -12.39
C SER A 145 -6.25 1.90 -11.35
N ALA A 146 -7.51 2.01 -10.98
CA ALA A 146 -8.19 1.01 -10.15
C ALA A 146 -8.01 -0.42 -10.70
N THR A 147 -8.11 -0.57 -12.04
CA THR A 147 -7.95 -1.85 -12.71
C THR A 147 -6.52 -2.39 -12.58
N SER A 148 -5.49 -1.55 -12.74
CA SER A 148 -4.10 -1.97 -12.58
C SER A 148 -3.81 -2.40 -11.14
N ILE A 149 -4.33 -1.70 -10.13
CA ILE A 149 -4.22 -2.07 -8.71
C ILE A 149 -4.90 -3.43 -8.44
N MET A 150 -6.11 -3.63 -8.93
CA MET A 150 -6.80 -4.92 -8.81
C MET A 150 -6.02 -6.07 -9.48
N ARG A 151 -5.39 -5.81 -10.64
CA ARG A 151 -4.55 -6.82 -11.32
C ARG A 151 -3.28 -7.17 -10.52
N MET A 152 -2.61 -6.19 -9.90
CA MET A 152 -1.48 -6.45 -8.99
C MET A 152 -1.90 -7.36 -7.85
N HIS A 153 -3.00 -7.06 -7.20
CA HIS A 153 -3.55 -7.85 -6.12
C HIS A 153 -4.01 -9.25 -6.58
N ALA A 154 -4.64 -9.36 -7.75
CA ALA A 154 -5.04 -10.65 -8.32
C ALA A 154 -3.84 -11.59 -8.54
N VAL A 155 -2.73 -11.05 -9.04
CA VAL A 155 -1.48 -11.81 -9.22
C VAL A 155 -0.87 -12.20 -7.87
N LEU A 156 -0.89 -11.29 -6.90
CA LEU A 156 -0.35 -11.52 -5.55
C LEU A 156 -1.05 -12.67 -4.83
N LEU A 157 -2.37 -12.75 -4.95
CA LEU A 157 -3.19 -13.72 -4.20
C LEU A 157 -3.83 -14.80 -5.09
N ALA A 158 -3.28 -15.03 -6.29
CA ALA A 158 -3.82 -15.99 -7.26
C ALA A 158 -4.12 -17.37 -6.65
N ASP A 159 -3.24 -17.84 -5.76
CA ASP A 159 -3.35 -19.15 -5.10
C ASP A 159 -4.08 -19.09 -3.74
N GLN A 160 -4.73 -17.95 -3.42
CA GLN A 160 -5.43 -17.72 -2.15
C GLN A 160 -6.89 -17.24 -2.36
N PRO A 161 -7.77 -18.08 -2.94
CA PRO A 161 -9.13 -17.66 -3.35
C PRO A 161 -10.00 -17.14 -2.21
N ARG A 162 -9.71 -17.52 -0.97
CA ARG A 162 -10.43 -17.04 0.23
C ARG A 162 -10.33 -15.51 0.43
N HIS A 163 -9.33 -14.86 -0.15
CA HIS A 163 -9.09 -13.42 -0.05
C HIS A 163 -9.59 -12.65 -1.28
N THR A 164 -10.45 -13.25 -2.11
CA THR A 164 -11.05 -12.62 -3.29
C THR A 164 -10.04 -11.86 -4.16
N PRO A 165 -9.07 -12.58 -4.81
CA PRO A 165 -8.01 -11.95 -5.59
C PRO A 165 -8.54 -10.94 -6.61
N GLY A 166 -8.01 -9.72 -6.61
CA GLY A 166 -8.39 -8.66 -7.56
C GLY A 166 -9.76 -8.02 -7.33
N GLN A 167 -10.36 -8.20 -6.16
CA GLN A 167 -11.64 -7.58 -5.81
C GLN A 167 -11.51 -6.74 -4.55
N TRP A 168 -12.20 -5.60 -4.52
CA TRP A 168 -12.32 -4.80 -3.31
C TRP A 168 -13.05 -5.60 -2.23
N ARG A 169 -12.60 -5.48 -0.99
CA ARG A 169 -13.30 -6.07 0.15
C ARG A 169 -14.74 -5.55 0.25
N GLN A 170 -15.60 -6.37 0.78
CA GLN A 170 -16.99 -6.05 1.09
C GLN A 170 -17.29 -6.21 2.59
N GLU A 171 -16.23 -6.19 3.40
CA GLU A 171 -16.29 -6.34 4.85
C GLU A 171 -15.34 -5.35 5.52
N PRO A 172 -15.59 -4.99 6.80
CA PRO A 172 -14.66 -4.19 7.57
C PRO A 172 -13.33 -4.91 7.76
N VAL A 173 -12.22 -4.14 7.71
CA VAL A 173 -10.89 -4.60 8.10
C VAL A 173 -10.30 -3.62 9.11
N TRP A 174 -9.51 -4.13 10.04
CA TRP A 174 -9.00 -3.32 11.15
C TRP A 174 -7.64 -3.81 11.66
N ILE A 175 -6.93 -2.91 12.33
CA ILE A 175 -5.73 -3.19 13.11
C ILE A 175 -6.13 -3.16 14.58
N GLY A 176 -5.93 -4.26 15.30
CA GLY A 176 -6.29 -4.37 16.70
C GLY A 176 -5.97 -5.74 17.26
N THR A 177 -6.19 -5.89 18.57
CA THR A 177 -5.88 -7.12 19.30
C THR A 177 -6.94 -8.23 19.12
N ARG A 178 -8.14 -7.87 18.65
CA ARG A 178 -9.25 -8.80 18.45
C ARG A 178 -9.41 -9.09 16.95
N ALA A 179 -9.42 -10.36 16.60
CA ALA A 179 -9.65 -10.81 15.22
C ALA A 179 -11.15 -10.90 14.85
N ASP A 180 -12.03 -10.95 15.85
CA ASP A 180 -13.47 -11.21 15.70
C ASP A 180 -14.34 -9.94 15.74
N SER A 181 -13.77 -8.78 16.06
CA SER A 181 -14.52 -7.54 16.24
C SER A 181 -13.66 -6.29 16.00
N PRO A 182 -14.17 -5.28 15.27
CA PRO A 182 -13.53 -3.97 15.12
C PRO A 182 -13.71 -3.05 16.35
N VAL A 183 -14.49 -3.49 17.35
CA VAL A 183 -14.71 -2.70 18.57
C VAL A 183 -13.41 -2.61 19.35
N ASP A 184 -13.04 -1.39 19.75
CA ASP A 184 -11.77 -1.05 20.42
C ASP A 184 -10.52 -1.34 19.56
N ALA A 185 -10.66 -1.48 18.24
CA ALA A 185 -9.53 -1.56 17.34
C ALA A 185 -8.77 -0.21 17.30
N GLU A 186 -7.46 -0.29 17.17
CA GLU A 186 -6.58 0.88 17.02
C GLU A 186 -6.90 1.68 15.75
N TYR A 187 -7.18 0.97 14.68
CA TYR A 187 -7.57 1.56 13.40
C TYR A 187 -8.59 0.67 12.71
N VAL A 188 -9.67 1.26 12.20
CA VAL A 188 -10.62 0.59 11.32
C VAL A 188 -10.63 1.33 10.00
N ALA A 189 -10.35 0.61 8.93
CA ALA A 189 -10.32 1.15 7.58
C ALA A 189 -11.69 1.72 7.14
N PRO A 190 -11.75 2.58 6.12
CA PRO A 190 -12.98 3.14 5.58
C PRO A 190 -14.02 2.07 5.28
N ARG A 191 -15.28 2.46 5.32
CA ARG A 191 -16.36 1.60 4.83
C ARG A 191 -16.06 1.15 3.40
N PHE A 192 -16.38 -0.10 3.10
CA PHE A 192 -16.03 -0.69 1.78
C PHE A 192 -16.78 0.00 0.63
N GLU A 193 -17.94 0.61 0.88
CA GLU A 193 -18.68 1.38 -0.12
C GLU A 193 -17.95 2.66 -0.58
N ARG A 194 -17.00 3.15 0.23
CA ARG A 194 -16.16 4.32 -0.11
C ARG A 194 -14.94 3.95 -0.95
N ILE A 195 -14.58 2.67 -1.03
CA ILE A 195 -13.33 2.23 -1.68
C ILE A 195 -13.23 2.69 -3.14
N PRO A 196 -14.26 2.54 -4.00
CA PRO A 196 -14.14 2.96 -5.39
C PRO A 196 -13.77 4.43 -5.53
N ASP A 197 -14.49 5.33 -4.87
CA ASP A 197 -14.26 6.78 -4.95
C ASP A 197 -12.89 7.16 -4.38
N LEU A 198 -12.46 6.53 -3.26
CA LEU A 198 -11.16 6.77 -2.66
C LEU A 198 -10.00 6.28 -3.53
N ILE A 199 -10.19 5.19 -4.25
CA ILE A 199 -9.17 4.67 -5.18
C ILE A 199 -9.12 5.53 -6.45
N ASP A 200 -10.24 6.00 -6.94
CA ASP A 200 -10.28 6.93 -8.09
C ASP A 200 -9.56 8.24 -7.75
N ASP A 201 -9.81 8.81 -6.57
CA ASP A 201 -9.10 9.98 -6.06
C ASP A 201 -7.58 9.70 -5.90
N LEU A 202 -7.21 8.57 -5.30
CA LEU A 202 -5.81 8.14 -5.17
C LEU A 202 -5.13 8.00 -6.53
N THR A 203 -5.77 7.37 -7.51
CA THR A 203 -5.17 7.20 -8.84
C THR A 203 -4.99 8.53 -9.55
N ALA A 204 -5.94 9.46 -9.40
CA ALA A 204 -5.80 10.83 -9.89
C ALA A 204 -4.62 11.56 -9.22
N PHE A 205 -4.37 11.33 -7.92
CA PHE A 205 -3.21 11.85 -7.22
C PHE A 205 -1.89 11.27 -7.75
N THR A 206 -1.80 9.95 -7.97
CA THR A 206 -0.57 9.25 -8.36
C THR A 206 -0.01 9.68 -9.72
N VAL A 207 -0.84 10.22 -10.60
CA VAL A 207 -0.43 10.65 -11.95
C VAL A 207 -0.03 12.12 -12.03
N ARG A 208 -0.10 12.86 -10.94
CA ARG A 208 0.30 14.27 -10.87
C ARG A 208 1.80 14.43 -11.19
N ARG A 209 2.14 15.59 -11.78
CA ARG A 209 3.50 15.92 -12.20
C ARG A 209 4.08 17.18 -11.53
N ASP A 210 3.27 17.88 -10.77
CA ASP A 210 3.59 19.12 -10.07
C ASP A 210 4.24 18.90 -8.69
N LEU A 211 4.21 17.67 -8.18
CA LEU A 211 4.84 17.28 -6.92
C LEU A 211 6.19 16.56 -7.15
N PRO A 212 7.17 16.68 -6.24
CA PRO A 212 8.38 15.87 -6.27
C PRO A 212 8.05 14.38 -6.27
N PRO A 213 8.77 13.54 -7.05
CA PRO A 213 8.42 12.14 -7.23
C PRO A 213 8.33 11.34 -5.93
N LEU A 214 9.29 11.49 -5.01
CA LEU A 214 9.28 10.71 -3.76
C LEU A 214 8.20 11.17 -2.78
N VAL A 215 7.86 12.47 -2.77
CA VAL A 215 6.72 13.00 -2.03
C VAL A 215 5.42 12.36 -2.53
N LEU A 216 5.26 12.33 -3.86
CA LEU A 216 4.09 11.70 -4.49
C LEU A 216 3.99 10.21 -4.13
N VAL A 217 5.09 9.48 -4.20
CA VAL A 217 5.15 8.05 -3.84
C VAL A 217 4.79 7.84 -2.37
N ALA A 218 5.37 8.61 -1.46
CA ALA A 218 5.13 8.47 -0.02
C ALA A 218 3.67 8.72 0.35
N LEU A 219 3.09 9.82 -0.14
CA LEU A 219 1.69 10.17 0.12
C LEU A 219 0.71 9.20 -0.54
N SER A 220 1.00 8.75 -1.77
CA SER A 220 0.18 7.74 -2.45
C SER A 220 0.18 6.41 -1.69
N HIS A 221 1.34 6.01 -1.19
CA HIS A 221 1.48 4.78 -0.41
C HIS A 221 0.73 4.89 0.93
N ALA A 222 0.91 5.99 1.66
CA ALA A 222 0.23 6.22 2.93
C ALA A 222 -1.31 6.29 2.77
N GLN A 223 -1.81 6.93 1.71
CA GLN A 223 -3.23 6.95 1.39
C GLN A 223 -3.76 5.56 1.05
N PHE A 224 -3.01 4.78 0.25
CA PHE A 224 -3.40 3.40 -0.07
C PHE A 224 -3.48 2.53 1.20
N GLU A 225 -2.48 2.61 2.10
CA GLU A 225 -2.48 1.90 3.38
C GLU A 225 -3.59 2.38 4.32
N THR A 226 -4.03 3.63 4.17
CA THR A 226 -5.17 4.17 4.91
C THR A 226 -6.50 3.66 4.35
N ILE A 227 -6.66 3.61 3.03
CA ILE A 227 -7.87 3.05 2.38
C ILE A 227 -7.99 1.55 2.69
N HIS A 228 -6.90 0.83 2.64
CA HIS A 228 -6.82 -0.61 2.92
C HIS A 228 -7.86 -1.42 2.14
N PRO A 229 -7.82 -1.39 0.80
CA PRO A 229 -8.97 -1.77 -0.04
C PRO A 229 -9.24 -3.27 -0.14
N PHE A 230 -8.35 -4.13 0.36
CA PHE A 230 -8.45 -5.58 0.26
C PHE A 230 -8.57 -6.26 1.63
N THR A 231 -8.97 -7.53 1.64
CA THR A 231 -9.05 -8.33 2.88
C THR A 231 -7.67 -8.82 3.37
N ASP A 232 -6.69 -8.95 2.47
CA ASP A 232 -5.29 -9.30 2.73
C ASP A 232 -4.39 -8.71 1.64
N GLY A 233 -3.10 -8.66 1.84
CA GLY A 233 -2.12 -8.26 0.83
C GLY A 233 -2.03 -6.76 0.56
N ASN A 234 -2.66 -5.90 1.37
CA ASN A 234 -2.61 -4.45 1.17
C ASN A 234 -1.17 -3.92 1.19
N GLY A 235 -0.39 -4.22 2.23
CA GLY A 235 0.99 -3.74 2.33
C GLY A 235 1.86 -4.15 1.14
N ARG A 236 1.78 -5.39 0.69
CA ARG A 236 2.53 -5.86 -0.49
C ARG A 236 2.05 -5.19 -1.79
N THR A 237 0.74 -5.02 -1.96
CA THR A 237 0.15 -4.33 -3.12
C THR A 237 0.51 -2.84 -3.09
N GLY A 238 0.45 -2.18 -1.93
CA GLY A 238 0.81 -0.77 -1.76
C GLY A 238 2.28 -0.50 -2.09
N ARG A 239 3.19 -1.39 -1.69
CA ARG A 239 4.62 -1.28 -2.04
C ARG A 239 4.88 -1.61 -3.52
N ALA A 240 4.11 -2.51 -4.12
CA ALA A 240 4.14 -2.73 -5.57
C ALA A 240 3.62 -1.49 -6.34
N LEU A 241 2.56 -0.84 -5.86
CA LEU A 241 2.07 0.42 -6.41
C LEU A 241 3.13 1.52 -6.30
N ALA A 242 3.86 1.61 -5.19
CA ALA A 242 4.97 2.57 -5.05
C ALA A 242 6.04 2.39 -6.14
N GLN A 243 6.41 1.16 -6.48
CA GLN A 243 7.30 0.85 -7.60
C GLN A 243 6.72 1.31 -8.95
N SER A 244 5.40 1.14 -9.15
CA SER A 244 4.72 1.63 -10.36
C SER A 244 4.79 3.15 -10.45
N VAL A 245 4.56 3.88 -9.35
CA VAL A 245 4.60 5.34 -9.32
C VAL A 245 6.02 5.84 -9.58
N LEU A 246 7.06 5.23 -9.00
CA LEU A 246 8.47 5.55 -9.29
C LEU A 246 8.76 5.42 -10.78
N ARG A 247 8.29 4.35 -11.40
CA ARG A 247 8.47 4.09 -12.83
C ARG A 247 7.69 5.06 -13.69
N TYR A 248 6.43 5.32 -13.36
CA TYR A 248 5.59 6.31 -14.05
C TYR A 248 6.19 7.71 -14.02
N ARG A 249 6.81 8.09 -12.90
CA ARG A 249 7.49 9.37 -12.72
C ARG A 249 8.87 9.41 -13.36
N GLY A 250 9.37 8.30 -13.91
CA GLY A 250 10.66 8.20 -14.57
C GLY A 250 11.86 8.21 -13.63
N VAL A 251 11.66 8.03 -12.32
CA VAL A 251 12.74 7.85 -11.33
C VAL A 251 13.45 6.52 -11.60
N THR A 252 12.69 5.47 -11.93
CA THR A 252 13.23 4.18 -12.36
C THR A 252 12.72 3.82 -13.76
N ARG A 253 13.51 3.06 -14.52
CA ARG A 253 13.17 2.62 -15.88
C ARG A 253 13.44 1.14 -16.10
N THR A 254 14.45 0.61 -15.46
CA THR A 254 15.02 -0.71 -15.76
C THR A 254 14.84 -1.68 -14.62
N VAL A 255 15.06 -1.25 -13.38
CA VAL A 255 15.08 -2.11 -12.20
C VAL A 255 14.01 -1.72 -11.17
N ALA A 256 13.63 -2.67 -10.33
CA ALA A 256 12.96 -2.37 -9.07
C ALA A 256 14.01 -1.90 -8.05
N VAL A 257 13.77 -0.75 -7.42
CA VAL A 257 14.69 -0.23 -6.41
C VAL A 257 14.33 -0.77 -5.02
N PRO A 258 15.30 -0.93 -4.09
CA PRO A 258 15.10 -1.64 -2.82
C PRO A 258 14.39 -0.76 -1.77
N VAL A 259 13.23 -0.20 -2.09
CA VAL A 259 12.43 0.63 -1.18
C VAL A 259 12.03 -0.14 0.07
N SER A 260 11.54 -1.38 -0.12
CA SER A 260 11.11 -2.22 1.01
C SER A 260 12.28 -2.62 1.92
N ALA A 261 13.49 -2.74 1.40
CA ALA A 261 14.68 -2.98 2.24
C ALA A 261 14.97 -1.77 3.15
N GLY A 262 14.80 -0.56 2.63
CA GLY A 262 14.89 0.68 3.43
C GLY A 262 13.82 0.72 4.52
N LEU A 263 12.56 0.46 4.20
CA LEU A 263 11.48 0.39 5.18
C LEU A 263 11.69 -0.71 6.22
N LEU A 264 12.22 -1.84 5.82
CA LEU A 264 12.51 -2.98 6.70
C LEU A 264 13.61 -2.66 7.73
N SER A 265 14.51 -1.72 7.44
CA SER A 265 15.55 -1.30 8.39
C SER A 265 15.00 -0.57 9.63
N ASP A 266 13.81 0.07 9.52
CA ASP A 266 13.06 0.67 10.63
C ASP A 266 11.55 0.50 10.41
N VAL A 267 11.05 -0.72 10.60
CA VAL A 267 9.62 -1.05 10.48
C VAL A 267 8.77 -0.24 11.45
N ALA A 268 9.28 0.01 12.66
CA ALA A 268 8.57 0.82 13.64
C ALA A 268 8.44 2.29 13.18
N GLY A 269 9.49 2.86 12.59
CA GLY A 269 9.46 4.18 11.98
C GLY A 269 8.49 4.26 10.80
N TYR A 270 8.48 3.23 9.97
CA TYR A 270 7.51 3.13 8.87
C TYR A 270 6.06 3.14 9.38
N HIS A 271 5.73 2.36 10.41
CA HIS A 271 4.38 2.36 10.99
C HIS A 271 4.05 3.70 11.66
N ARG A 272 5.00 4.33 12.37
CA ARG A 272 4.80 5.68 12.91
C ARG A 272 4.50 6.70 11.82
N ALA A 273 5.20 6.65 10.70
CA ALA A 273 4.95 7.55 9.57
C ALA A 273 3.54 7.39 8.98
N LEU A 274 3.04 6.14 8.85
CA LEU A 274 1.66 5.88 8.45
C LEU A 274 0.64 6.43 9.46
N THR A 275 0.94 6.33 10.76
CA THR A 275 0.09 6.90 11.82
C THR A 275 0.08 8.42 11.74
N SER A 276 1.26 9.06 11.64
CA SER A 276 1.36 10.52 11.50
C SER A 276 0.63 11.05 10.25
N TYR A 277 0.68 10.32 9.13
CA TYR A 277 -0.10 10.67 7.95
C TYR A 277 -1.60 10.75 8.22
N ARG A 278 -2.13 9.89 9.09
CA ARG A 278 -3.54 9.84 9.47
C ARG A 278 -3.93 10.92 10.47
N GLU A 279 -2.96 11.45 11.19
CA GLU A 279 -3.16 12.51 12.19
C GLU A 279 -3.13 13.92 11.59
N GLY A 280 -2.55 14.11 10.41
CA GLY A 280 -2.48 15.38 9.68
C GLY A 280 -1.18 16.14 9.82
#